data_3780a993ff15f59e4ae8916f79046fd0
#
_entry.id   3780a993ff15f59e4ae8916f79046fd0
#
_cell.length_a   1.000
_cell.length_b   1.000
_cell.length_c   1.000
_cell.angle_alpha   90.00
_cell.angle_beta   90.00
_cell.angle_gamma   90.00
#
_symmetry.space_group_name_H-M   'P 1'
#
loop_
_entity.id
_entity.type
_entity.pdbx_description
1 polymer ?
#
loop_
_entity_poly.entity_id
_entity_poly.type
_entity_poly.pdbx_seq_one_letter_code
_entity_poly.pdbx_strand_id
1 'polypeptide(L)'
;MKNNPLVTVGVALYNHEKYIVKCLESVVKQSYKNIELIVIDDGSPDNSYSVAKSYLDNQEDNKNYIIKTRPNKGMCNTLNEIAKLAKGKYISFVGSDDYWFIDKIEEQVRFLEEHNEYALVHSNSLKVDENNNETGVLDFSGKKNQGDIFESIIYGKGGINTPSHLYRTEVYNTIGYYDPSLKFEDTDFWLRLTKHFEVGYINKSHSY
;
A
#
# COMPACT_ATOMS: atom_id res chain seq x y z
N MET A 1 15.23 -18.30 -1.22
CA MET A 1 14.20 -17.98 -2.24
C MET A 1 14.92 -17.70 -3.55
N LYS A 2 14.60 -18.45 -4.62
CA LYS A 2 15.31 -18.34 -5.91
C LYS A 2 14.93 -17.10 -6.74
N ASN A 3 13.88 -16.40 -6.38
CA ASN A 3 13.48 -15.13 -7.00
C ASN A 3 13.11 -14.14 -5.88
N ASN A 4 13.73 -12.98 -5.90
CA ASN A 4 13.44 -11.87 -4.99
C ASN A 4 12.87 -10.71 -5.84
N PRO A 5 11.59 -10.78 -6.29
CA PRO A 5 11.04 -9.80 -7.22
C PRO A 5 11.03 -8.40 -6.62
N LEU A 6 11.22 -7.38 -7.44
CA LEU A 6 11.14 -6.00 -7.01
C LEU A 6 9.70 -5.67 -6.55
N VAL A 7 9.59 -5.00 -5.43
CA VAL A 7 8.33 -4.46 -4.89
C VAL A 7 8.40 -2.95 -4.92
N THR A 8 7.40 -2.32 -5.51
CA THR A 8 7.21 -0.86 -5.41
C THR A 8 6.36 -0.57 -4.18
N VAL A 9 6.87 0.29 -3.30
CA VAL A 9 6.08 0.87 -2.20
C VAL A 9 5.82 2.33 -2.53
N GLY A 10 4.54 2.70 -2.59
CA GLY A 10 4.07 4.05 -2.86
C GLY A 10 3.57 4.75 -1.60
N VAL A 11 3.96 6.02 -1.43
CA VAL A 11 3.44 6.90 -0.37
C VAL A 11 2.90 8.16 -1.01
N ALA A 12 1.59 8.36 -0.92
CA ALA A 12 0.95 9.63 -1.23
C ALA A 12 0.98 10.51 0.04
N LEU A 13 1.78 11.57 0.00
CA LEU A 13 2.03 12.43 1.15
C LEU A 13 1.25 13.73 1.02
N TYR A 14 0.49 14.09 2.07
CA TYR A 14 -0.16 15.39 2.17
C TYR A 14 -0.46 15.75 3.63
N ASN A 15 0.16 16.85 4.14
CA ASN A 15 -0.10 17.45 5.46
C ASN A 15 0.07 16.46 6.64
N HIS A 16 1.12 15.63 6.61
CA HIS A 16 1.42 14.59 7.59
C HIS A 16 2.85 14.70 8.16
N GLU A 17 3.36 15.91 8.42
CA GLU A 17 4.72 16.13 8.95
C GLU A 17 5.03 15.36 10.24
N LYS A 18 3.99 15.11 11.07
CA LYS A 18 4.12 14.40 12.35
C LYS A 18 4.22 12.89 12.22
N TYR A 19 3.71 12.32 11.12
CA TYR A 19 3.54 10.88 10.93
C TYR A 19 4.51 10.29 9.92
N ILE A 20 4.90 11.08 8.92
CA ILE A 20 5.64 10.59 7.74
C ILE A 20 6.94 9.86 8.09
N VAL A 21 7.66 10.26 9.13
CA VAL A 21 8.91 9.58 9.52
C VAL A 21 8.63 8.15 9.95
N LYS A 22 7.59 7.92 10.77
CA LYS A 22 7.22 6.58 11.22
C LYS A 22 6.77 5.69 10.07
N CYS A 23 5.98 6.26 9.14
CA CYS A 23 5.57 5.58 7.90
C CYS A 23 6.80 5.12 7.11
N LEU A 24 7.73 6.04 6.77
CA LEU A 24 8.92 5.73 5.99
C LEU A 24 9.85 4.75 6.71
N GLU A 25 10.01 4.90 8.03
CA GLU A 25 10.80 3.99 8.85
C GLU A 25 10.28 2.56 8.75
N SER A 26 8.96 2.37 8.77
CA SER A 26 8.34 1.05 8.65
C SER A 26 8.60 0.39 7.30
N VAL A 27 8.75 1.17 6.23
CA VAL A 27 9.09 0.69 4.88
C VAL A 27 10.58 0.38 4.76
N VAL A 28 11.44 1.29 5.21
CA VAL A 28 12.90 1.12 5.14
C VAL A 28 13.37 -0.08 5.97
N LYS A 29 12.73 -0.33 7.12
CA LYS A 29 13.05 -1.44 8.02
C LYS A 29 12.44 -2.78 7.63
N GLN A 30 11.70 -2.91 6.53
CA GLN A 30 11.14 -4.19 6.10
C GLN A 30 12.23 -5.28 6.03
N SER A 31 11.88 -6.52 6.42
CA SER A 31 12.76 -7.69 6.29
C SER A 31 13.08 -7.97 4.82
N TYR A 32 12.13 -7.75 3.93
CA TYR A 32 12.30 -7.83 2.49
C TYR A 32 13.13 -6.67 1.95
N LYS A 33 14.21 -6.95 1.20
CA LYS A 33 15.19 -5.91 0.83
C LYS A 33 15.07 -5.36 -0.59
N ASN A 34 14.42 -6.10 -1.51
CA ASN A 34 14.30 -5.66 -2.90
C ASN A 34 13.07 -4.75 -3.08
N ILE A 35 13.13 -3.57 -2.48
CA ILE A 35 12.08 -2.55 -2.50
C ILE A 35 12.59 -1.31 -3.24
N GLU A 36 11.74 -0.73 -4.09
CA GLU A 36 11.83 0.66 -4.50
C GLU A 36 10.74 1.47 -3.77
N LEU A 37 11.09 2.61 -3.23
CA LEU A 37 10.16 3.50 -2.53
C LEU A 37 9.89 4.75 -3.37
N ILE A 38 8.62 5.06 -3.61
CA ILE A 38 8.20 6.25 -4.34
C ILE A 38 7.30 7.09 -3.43
N VAL A 39 7.78 8.27 -3.06
CA VAL A 39 7.04 9.24 -2.25
C VAL A 39 6.68 10.44 -3.12
N ILE A 40 5.40 10.76 -3.20
CA ILE A 40 4.95 11.98 -3.88
C ILE A 40 4.18 12.84 -2.88
N ASP A 41 4.75 13.99 -2.59
CA ASP A 41 4.11 15.04 -1.81
C ASP A 41 3.16 15.83 -2.72
N ASP A 42 1.88 15.79 -2.37
CA ASP A 42 0.79 16.42 -3.12
C ASP A 42 0.60 17.92 -2.76
N GLY A 43 1.72 18.62 -2.58
CA GLY A 43 1.71 20.06 -2.27
C GLY A 43 1.32 20.33 -0.82
N SER A 44 1.94 19.67 0.12
CA SER A 44 1.70 19.87 1.56
C SER A 44 1.94 21.32 1.97
N PRO A 45 1.05 21.93 2.73
CA PRO A 45 1.24 23.27 3.28
C PRO A 45 2.18 23.30 4.49
N ASP A 46 2.44 22.14 5.12
CA ASP A 46 3.33 21.95 6.27
C ASP A 46 4.74 21.50 5.83
N ASN A 47 5.56 21.02 6.77
CA ASN A 47 6.93 20.57 6.48
C ASN A 47 7.03 19.10 6.01
N SER A 48 5.93 18.45 5.66
CA SER A 48 5.89 17.02 5.29
C SER A 48 6.98 16.63 4.29
N TYR A 49 7.10 17.38 3.18
CA TYR A 49 8.12 17.09 2.16
C TYR A 49 9.54 17.18 2.69
N SER A 50 9.87 18.27 3.39
CA SER A 50 11.24 18.48 3.90
C SER A 50 11.61 17.47 4.97
N VAL A 51 10.67 17.09 5.83
CA VAL A 51 10.84 16.04 6.85
C VAL A 51 11.06 14.68 6.20
N ALA A 52 10.22 14.30 5.23
CA ALA A 52 10.36 13.04 4.49
C ALA A 52 11.69 12.96 3.74
N LYS A 53 12.06 14.03 3.04
CA LYS A 53 13.32 14.11 2.29
C LYS A 53 14.53 13.99 3.21
N SER A 54 14.56 14.76 4.30
CA SER A 54 15.65 14.70 5.28
C SER A 54 15.80 13.30 5.87
N TYR A 55 14.68 12.64 6.20
CA TYR A 55 14.73 11.27 6.72
C TYR A 55 15.35 10.30 5.70
N LEU A 56 14.90 10.33 4.44
CA LEU A 56 15.38 9.42 3.39
C LEU A 56 16.83 9.70 2.99
N ASP A 57 17.24 10.95 2.90
CA ASP A 57 18.63 11.34 2.55
C ASP A 57 19.66 10.81 3.59
N ASN A 58 19.22 10.65 4.84
CA ASN A 58 20.07 10.13 5.94
C ASN A 58 20.09 8.58 6.04
N GLN A 59 19.41 7.85 5.15
CA GLN A 59 19.45 6.39 5.12
C GLN A 59 20.66 5.91 4.31
N GLU A 60 21.67 5.34 4.97
CA GLU A 60 22.92 4.90 4.31
C GLU A 60 22.69 3.68 3.39
N ASP A 61 21.83 2.75 3.79
CA ASP A 61 21.64 1.44 3.16
C ASP A 61 20.50 1.39 2.12
N ASN A 62 19.64 2.39 2.03
CA ASN A 62 18.49 2.37 1.13
C ASN A 62 18.46 3.59 0.22
N LYS A 63 19.16 3.48 -0.92
CA LYS A 63 19.21 4.54 -1.94
C LYS A 63 18.23 4.34 -3.09
N ASN A 64 17.41 3.30 -3.04
CA ASN A 64 16.41 3.03 -4.10
C ASN A 64 15.08 3.72 -3.80
N TYR A 65 15.09 5.07 -3.78
CA TYR A 65 13.88 5.84 -3.60
C TYR A 65 13.77 7.01 -4.57
N ILE A 66 12.53 7.40 -4.84
CA ILE A 66 12.16 8.63 -5.53
C ILE A 66 11.31 9.44 -4.56
N ILE A 67 11.68 10.71 -4.33
CA ILE A 67 10.84 11.66 -3.60
C ILE A 67 10.62 12.91 -4.44
N LYS A 68 9.36 13.34 -4.58
CA LYS A 68 8.97 14.51 -5.36
C LYS A 68 7.92 15.31 -4.62
N THR A 69 7.89 16.62 -4.87
CA THR A 69 6.78 17.50 -4.50
C THR A 69 6.24 18.21 -5.74
N ARG A 70 4.98 18.57 -5.75
CA ARG A 70 4.32 19.31 -6.81
C ARG A 70 3.02 19.98 -6.28
N PRO A 71 2.42 20.92 -7.02
CA PRO A 71 1.10 21.45 -6.66
C PRO A 71 0.06 20.34 -6.49
N ASN A 72 -0.85 20.51 -5.53
CA ASN A 72 -1.89 19.53 -5.21
C ASN A 72 -2.74 19.16 -6.43
N LYS A 73 -2.89 17.87 -6.66
CA LYS A 73 -3.72 17.28 -7.74
C LYS A 73 -4.72 16.25 -7.24
N GLY A 74 -4.72 15.97 -5.94
CA GLY A 74 -5.57 14.99 -5.29
C GLY A 74 -5.00 13.55 -5.27
N MET A 75 -5.53 12.75 -4.36
CA MET A 75 -5.08 11.39 -4.04
C MET A 75 -4.98 10.50 -5.28
N CYS A 76 -6.07 10.38 -6.07
CA CYS A 76 -6.08 9.52 -7.27
C CYS A 76 -4.95 9.85 -8.25
N ASN A 77 -4.70 11.15 -8.50
CA ASN A 77 -3.62 11.57 -9.39
C ASN A 77 -2.25 11.22 -8.81
N THR A 78 -2.10 11.30 -7.49
CA THR A 78 -0.86 10.95 -6.79
C THR A 78 -0.59 9.46 -6.87
N LEU A 79 -1.59 8.61 -6.56
CA LEU A 79 -1.51 7.16 -6.69
C LEU A 79 -1.20 6.75 -8.15
N ASN A 80 -1.86 7.37 -9.12
CA ASN A 80 -1.63 7.10 -10.54
C ASN A 80 -0.22 7.48 -10.99
N GLU A 81 0.32 8.59 -10.50
CA GLU A 81 1.70 9.00 -10.80
C GLU A 81 2.70 7.99 -10.22
N ILE A 82 2.49 7.54 -8.98
CA ILE A 82 3.31 6.49 -8.36
C ILE A 82 3.22 5.21 -9.17
N ALA A 83 2.00 4.75 -9.50
CA ALA A 83 1.79 3.52 -10.24
C ALA A 83 2.46 3.53 -11.63
N LYS A 84 2.49 4.68 -12.32
CA LYS A 84 3.18 4.84 -13.60
C LYS A 84 4.70 4.85 -13.49
N LEU A 85 5.25 5.20 -12.34
CA LEU A 85 6.68 5.17 -12.06
C LEU A 85 7.14 3.81 -11.55
N ALA A 86 6.22 2.99 -11.06
CA ALA A 86 6.49 1.68 -10.48
C ALA A 86 7.15 0.74 -11.49
N LYS A 87 8.21 0.05 -11.03
CA LYS A 87 8.96 -0.97 -11.79
C LYS A 87 8.84 -2.35 -11.16
N GLY A 88 8.27 -2.43 -9.95
CA GLY A 88 8.10 -3.65 -9.21
C GLY A 88 7.14 -4.64 -9.88
N LYS A 89 7.41 -5.93 -9.74
CA LYS A 89 6.44 -6.99 -10.06
C LYS A 89 5.17 -6.84 -9.20
N TYR A 90 5.36 -6.37 -7.97
CA TYR A 90 4.31 -6.08 -7.00
C TYR A 90 4.32 -4.61 -6.63
N ILE A 91 3.15 -4.11 -6.24
CA ILE A 91 2.99 -2.76 -5.73
C ILE A 91 2.11 -2.77 -4.48
N SER A 92 2.45 -1.93 -3.52
CA SER A 92 1.67 -1.67 -2.30
C SER A 92 1.70 -0.17 -2.01
N PHE A 93 0.60 0.35 -1.49
CA PHE A 93 0.54 1.71 -0.99
C PHE A 93 0.40 1.70 0.53
N VAL A 94 1.04 2.65 1.18
CA VAL A 94 0.88 2.92 2.62
C VAL A 94 0.43 4.36 2.79
N GLY A 95 -0.57 4.58 3.63
CA GLY A 95 -0.96 5.93 4.04
C GLY A 95 0.21 6.62 4.73
N SER A 96 0.41 7.92 4.47
CA SER A 96 1.53 8.64 5.07
C SER A 96 1.39 8.85 6.59
N ASP A 97 0.27 8.46 7.15
CA ASP A 97 -0.07 8.38 8.59
C ASP A 97 -0.18 6.96 9.13
N ASP A 98 -0.10 5.94 8.24
CA ASP A 98 -0.05 4.51 8.60
C ASP A 98 1.39 4.00 8.67
N TYR A 99 1.57 2.81 9.24
CA TYR A 99 2.87 2.11 9.26
C TYR A 99 2.69 0.59 9.31
N TRP A 100 3.73 -0.14 8.90
CA TRP A 100 3.70 -1.58 8.70
C TRP A 100 4.53 -2.36 9.71
N PHE A 101 4.15 -3.62 9.92
CA PHE A 101 4.99 -4.61 10.56
C PHE A 101 6.17 -4.98 9.66
N ILE A 102 7.30 -5.34 10.30
CA ILE A 102 8.59 -5.56 9.62
C ILE A 102 8.56 -6.70 8.57
N ASP A 103 7.69 -7.65 8.73
CA ASP A 103 7.59 -8.88 7.91
C ASP A 103 6.48 -8.84 6.83
N LYS A 104 5.72 -7.73 6.75
CA LYS A 104 4.59 -7.61 5.84
C LYS A 104 4.95 -7.94 4.39
N ILE A 105 5.93 -7.25 3.83
CA ILE A 105 6.27 -7.41 2.40
C ILE A 105 6.81 -8.83 2.14
N GLU A 106 7.64 -9.37 3.01
CA GLU A 106 8.21 -10.70 2.85
C GLU A 106 7.13 -11.79 2.82
N GLU A 107 6.20 -11.75 3.78
CA GLU A 107 5.11 -12.73 3.86
C GLU A 107 4.14 -12.62 2.69
N GLN A 108 3.79 -11.40 2.29
CA GLN A 108 2.86 -11.17 1.18
C GLN A 108 3.46 -11.52 -0.18
N VAL A 109 4.75 -11.22 -0.40
CA VAL A 109 5.45 -11.65 -1.62
C VAL A 109 5.51 -13.17 -1.68
N ARG A 110 5.90 -13.83 -0.58
CA ARG A 110 5.92 -15.29 -0.51
C ARG A 110 4.56 -15.87 -0.85
N PHE A 111 3.50 -15.34 -0.26
CA PHE A 111 2.13 -15.78 -0.51
C PHE A 111 1.75 -15.68 -2.00
N LEU A 112 2.00 -14.53 -2.63
CA LEU A 112 1.68 -14.34 -4.05
C LEU A 112 2.57 -15.15 -5.00
N GLU A 113 3.81 -15.47 -4.62
CA GLU A 113 4.67 -16.37 -5.41
C GLU A 113 4.22 -17.85 -5.33
N GLU A 114 3.62 -18.26 -4.21
CA GLU A 114 3.08 -19.61 -4.00
C GLU A 114 1.65 -19.76 -4.57
N HIS A 115 0.92 -18.65 -4.78
CA HIS A 115 -0.48 -18.61 -5.18
C HIS A 115 -0.69 -17.73 -6.41
N ASN A 116 -0.49 -18.30 -7.60
CA ASN A 116 -0.60 -17.55 -8.85
C ASN A 116 -2.03 -17.19 -9.24
N GLU A 117 -3.02 -17.84 -8.64
CA GLU A 117 -4.45 -17.57 -8.81
C GLU A 117 -4.87 -16.20 -8.24
N TYR A 118 -4.13 -15.67 -7.26
CA TYR A 118 -4.46 -14.40 -6.64
C TYR A 118 -3.69 -13.23 -7.28
N ALA A 119 -4.40 -12.18 -7.62
CA ALA A 119 -3.81 -10.93 -8.10
C ALA A 119 -3.44 -9.96 -6.97
N LEU A 120 -4.09 -10.12 -5.82
CA LEU A 120 -3.91 -9.31 -4.63
C LEU A 120 -3.90 -10.19 -3.39
N VAL A 121 -3.13 -9.81 -2.39
CA VAL A 121 -3.24 -10.32 -1.02
C VAL A 121 -3.40 -9.18 -0.04
N HIS A 122 -4.24 -9.37 0.96
CA HIS A 122 -4.38 -8.46 2.10
C HIS A 122 -4.37 -9.23 3.43
N SER A 123 -4.38 -8.50 4.51
CA SER A 123 -4.31 -9.05 5.87
C SER A 123 -5.06 -8.14 6.85
N ASN A 124 -5.04 -8.46 8.13
CA ASN A 124 -5.60 -7.60 9.18
C ASN A 124 -4.73 -6.37 9.46
N SER A 125 -5.31 -5.38 10.13
CA SER A 125 -4.60 -4.23 10.70
C SER A 125 -4.92 -4.07 12.17
N LEU A 126 -3.99 -3.53 12.94
CA LEU A 126 -4.26 -3.03 14.27
C LEU A 126 -4.74 -1.57 14.19
N LYS A 127 -5.63 -1.19 15.09
CA LYS A 127 -6.00 0.21 15.29
C LYS A 127 -5.20 0.75 16.45
N VAL A 128 -4.67 1.96 16.28
CA VAL A 128 -3.96 2.67 17.34
C VAL A 128 -4.56 4.05 17.57
N ASP A 129 -4.42 4.54 18.80
CA ASP A 129 -4.74 5.94 19.13
C ASP A 129 -3.56 6.88 18.77
N GLU A 130 -3.74 8.17 19.06
CA GLU A 130 -2.73 9.21 18.86
C GLU A 130 -1.43 9.00 19.65
N ASN A 131 -1.47 8.17 20.71
CA ASN A 131 -0.33 7.79 21.54
C ASN A 131 0.30 6.46 21.12
N ASN A 132 -0.18 5.86 20.01
CA ASN A 132 0.19 4.52 19.50
C ASN A 132 -0.20 3.36 20.43
N ASN A 133 -1.19 3.52 21.31
CA ASN A 133 -1.75 2.41 22.05
C ASN A 133 -2.71 1.63 21.16
N GLU A 134 -2.61 0.31 21.19
CA GLU A 134 -3.53 -0.56 20.46
C GLU A 134 -4.95 -0.45 21.03
N THR A 135 -5.91 -0.15 20.16
CA THR A 135 -7.34 0.04 20.51
C THR A 135 -8.25 -1.02 19.91
N GLY A 136 -7.74 -1.86 19.02
CA GLY A 136 -8.50 -2.94 18.41
C GLY A 136 -7.86 -3.49 17.15
N VAL A 137 -8.57 -4.43 16.52
CA VAL A 137 -8.17 -5.07 15.27
C VAL A 137 -9.20 -4.78 14.20
N LEU A 138 -8.74 -4.45 13.01
CA LEU A 138 -9.51 -4.54 11.77
C LEU A 138 -9.38 -5.97 11.26
N ASP A 139 -10.33 -6.82 11.62
CA ASP A 139 -10.34 -8.23 11.30
C ASP A 139 -11.07 -8.48 9.97
N PHE A 140 -10.33 -8.98 8.98
CA PHE A 140 -10.84 -9.39 7.68
C PHE A 140 -10.89 -10.93 7.54
N SER A 141 -10.78 -11.68 8.64
CA SER A 141 -10.90 -13.13 8.58
C SER A 141 -12.27 -13.56 8.04
N GLY A 142 -12.27 -14.61 7.21
CA GLY A 142 -13.49 -15.19 6.70
C GLY A 142 -13.59 -15.24 5.16
N LYS A 143 -14.44 -16.14 4.67
CA LYS A 143 -14.62 -16.44 3.25
C LYS A 143 -15.08 -15.27 2.38
N LYS A 144 -15.60 -14.20 2.99
CA LYS A 144 -16.08 -13.01 2.29
C LYS A 144 -14.97 -12.07 1.84
N ASN A 145 -13.74 -12.32 2.28
CA ASN A 145 -12.59 -11.45 2.07
C ASN A 145 -11.44 -12.16 1.33
N GLN A 146 -11.69 -13.35 0.77
CA GLN A 146 -10.74 -14.08 -0.08
C GLN A 146 -11.43 -14.88 -1.19
N GLY A 147 -10.71 -15.20 -2.26
CA GLY A 147 -11.22 -15.83 -3.47
C GLY A 147 -11.94 -14.82 -4.36
N ASP A 148 -13.03 -15.26 -4.99
CA ASP A 148 -13.96 -14.38 -5.70
C ASP A 148 -14.84 -13.64 -4.69
N ILE A 149 -14.53 -12.37 -4.47
CA ILE A 149 -15.22 -11.50 -3.50
C ILE A 149 -15.99 -10.34 -4.15
N PHE A 150 -16.14 -10.34 -5.48
CA PHE A 150 -16.79 -9.24 -6.19
C PHE A 150 -18.20 -8.94 -5.65
N GLU A 151 -19.05 -9.97 -5.52
CA GLU A 151 -20.39 -9.80 -4.95
C GLU A 151 -20.34 -9.36 -3.48
N SER A 152 -19.35 -9.86 -2.71
CA SER A 152 -19.19 -9.47 -1.31
C SER A 152 -18.92 -7.98 -1.16
N ILE A 153 -18.10 -7.39 -2.04
CA ILE A 153 -17.82 -5.94 -2.04
C ILE A 153 -19.07 -5.16 -2.45
N ILE A 154 -19.75 -5.54 -3.55
CA ILE A 154 -20.97 -4.85 -4.02
C ILE A 154 -22.05 -4.78 -2.93
N TYR A 155 -22.24 -5.88 -2.18
CA TYR A 155 -23.25 -5.93 -1.13
C TYR A 155 -22.76 -5.43 0.24
N GLY A 156 -21.54 -4.89 0.34
CA GLY A 156 -20.95 -4.41 1.59
C GLY A 156 -20.79 -5.50 2.65
N LYS A 157 -20.61 -6.76 2.23
CA LYS A 157 -20.48 -7.94 3.12
C LYS A 157 -19.04 -8.39 3.32
N GLY A 158 -18.12 -7.86 2.56
CA GLY A 158 -16.70 -8.13 2.58
C GLY A 158 -15.93 -6.96 2.00
N GLY A 159 -14.61 -7.06 1.98
CA GLY A 159 -13.75 -6.01 1.46
C GLY A 159 -12.28 -6.37 1.46
N ILE A 160 -11.47 -5.43 1.02
CA ILE A 160 -10.02 -5.48 1.04
C ILE A 160 -9.54 -4.48 2.09
N ASN A 161 -8.62 -4.91 2.93
CA ASN A 161 -7.98 -4.04 3.90
C ASN A 161 -6.93 -3.17 3.20
N THR A 162 -7.30 -1.94 2.87
CA THR A 162 -6.46 -1.02 2.11
C THR A 162 -5.09 -0.74 2.74
N PRO A 163 -4.91 -0.51 4.06
CA PRO A 163 -3.59 -0.32 4.65
C PRO A 163 -2.65 -1.52 4.53
N SER A 164 -3.17 -2.72 4.30
CA SER A 164 -2.37 -3.96 4.36
C SER A 164 -2.25 -4.71 3.05
N HIS A 165 -2.68 -4.16 1.92
CA HIS A 165 -2.65 -4.86 0.64
C HIS A 165 -1.26 -4.93 -0.03
N LEU A 166 -1.06 -5.92 -0.88
CA LEU A 166 -0.02 -6.02 -1.89
C LEU A 166 -0.65 -6.66 -3.14
N TYR A 167 -0.40 -6.13 -4.33
CA TYR A 167 -0.95 -6.71 -5.56
C TYR A 167 0.05 -6.72 -6.73
N ARG A 168 -0.23 -7.56 -7.73
CA ARG A 168 0.56 -7.64 -8.95
C ARG A 168 0.40 -6.35 -9.74
N THR A 169 1.49 -5.72 -10.12
CA THR A 169 1.46 -4.45 -10.88
C THR A 169 0.76 -4.62 -12.23
N GLU A 170 0.79 -5.81 -12.81
CA GLU A 170 0.16 -6.10 -14.09
C GLU A 170 -1.38 -5.93 -14.11
N VAL A 171 -2.05 -5.87 -12.95
CA VAL A 171 -3.51 -5.63 -12.88
C VAL A 171 -3.91 -4.35 -13.59
N TYR A 172 -3.04 -3.33 -13.60
CA TYR A 172 -3.29 -2.07 -14.30
C TYR A 172 -3.51 -2.23 -15.81
N ASN A 173 -2.96 -3.29 -16.42
CA ASN A 173 -3.17 -3.60 -17.85
C ASN A 173 -4.62 -4.02 -18.14
N THR A 174 -5.31 -4.58 -17.14
CA THR A 174 -6.69 -5.07 -17.28
C THR A 174 -7.70 -4.05 -16.80
N ILE A 175 -7.46 -3.48 -15.61
CA ILE A 175 -8.48 -2.64 -14.94
C ILE A 175 -8.21 -1.13 -15.09
N GLY A 176 -7.05 -0.74 -15.62
CA GLY A 176 -6.64 0.67 -15.67
C GLY A 176 -6.25 1.24 -14.30
N TYR A 177 -6.08 2.55 -14.27
CA TYR A 177 -5.66 3.30 -13.09
C TYR A 177 -6.86 3.79 -12.26
N TYR A 178 -6.59 4.48 -11.14
CA TYR A 178 -7.62 5.13 -10.32
C TYR A 178 -8.33 6.25 -11.10
N ASP A 179 -9.63 6.40 -10.90
CA ASP A 179 -10.42 7.46 -11.55
C ASP A 179 -10.31 8.78 -10.75
N PRO A 180 -9.69 9.85 -11.31
CA PRO A 180 -9.51 11.10 -10.58
C PRO A 180 -10.82 11.88 -10.31
N SER A 181 -11.94 11.48 -10.91
CA SER A 181 -13.24 12.10 -10.66
C SER A 181 -13.92 11.61 -9.38
N LEU A 182 -13.41 10.51 -8.80
CA LEU A 182 -14.00 9.86 -7.64
C LEU A 182 -13.39 10.37 -6.33
N LYS A 183 -14.22 10.41 -5.28
CA LYS A 183 -13.78 10.75 -3.91
C LYS A 183 -13.34 9.52 -3.11
N PHE A 184 -13.85 8.34 -3.47
CA PHE A 184 -13.56 7.05 -2.84
C PHE A 184 -12.91 6.15 -3.89
N GLU A 185 -11.63 6.40 -4.11
CA GLU A 185 -10.83 5.80 -5.17
C GLU A 185 -10.62 4.31 -5.00
N ASP A 186 -10.47 3.86 -3.77
CA ASP A 186 -10.19 2.47 -3.43
C ASP A 186 -11.38 1.55 -3.73
N THR A 187 -12.59 1.95 -3.39
CA THR A 187 -13.81 1.14 -3.62
C THR A 187 -14.01 0.86 -5.11
N ASP A 188 -13.90 1.87 -5.97
CA ASP A 188 -13.97 1.69 -7.42
C ASP A 188 -12.85 0.77 -7.93
N PHE A 189 -11.62 1.00 -7.47
CA PHE A 189 -10.47 0.20 -7.87
C PHE A 189 -10.64 -1.26 -7.48
N TRP A 190 -11.10 -1.54 -6.25
CA TRP A 190 -11.35 -2.90 -5.77
C TRP A 190 -12.50 -3.58 -6.50
N LEU A 191 -13.56 -2.87 -6.84
CA LEU A 191 -14.67 -3.41 -7.65
C LEU A 191 -14.18 -3.82 -9.04
N ARG A 192 -13.39 -2.98 -9.71
CA ARG A 192 -12.80 -3.33 -11.01
C ARG A 192 -11.82 -4.49 -10.90
N LEU A 193 -10.97 -4.53 -9.85
CA LEU A 193 -10.02 -5.60 -9.64
C LEU A 193 -10.72 -6.94 -9.40
N THR A 194 -11.65 -6.98 -8.45
CA THR A 194 -12.32 -8.23 -8.05
C THR A 194 -13.31 -8.76 -9.08
N LYS A 195 -13.72 -7.94 -10.05
CA LYS A 195 -14.49 -8.40 -11.22
C LYS A 195 -13.68 -9.32 -12.14
N HIS A 196 -12.36 -9.22 -12.10
CA HIS A 196 -11.47 -9.93 -13.03
C HIS A 196 -10.51 -10.89 -12.32
N PHE A 197 -10.27 -10.71 -11.03
CA PHE A 197 -9.24 -11.41 -10.30
C PHE A 197 -9.71 -11.86 -8.92
N GLU A 198 -9.17 -12.97 -8.46
CA GLU A 198 -9.34 -13.43 -7.09
C GLU A 198 -8.35 -12.74 -6.13
N VAL A 199 -8.73 -12.72 -4.85
CA VAL A 199 -8.02 -12.04 -3.77
C VAL A 199 -7.60 -13.03 -2.69
N GLY A 200 -6.33 -12.99 -2.29
CA GLY A 200 -5.79 -13.78 -1.19
C GLY A 200 -5.92 -13.05 0.15
N TYR A 201 -5.89 -13.81 1.24
CA TYR A 201 -5.92 -13.28 2.59
C TYR A 201 -4.93 -14.02 3.49
N ILE A 202 -4.18 -13.26 4.31
CA ILE A 202 -3.29 -13.79 5.34
C ILE A 202 -3.89 -13.43 6.71
N ASN A 203 -4.19 -14.46 7.52
CA ASN A 203 -4.74 -14.28 8.87
C ASN A 203 -3.66 -13.82 9.87
N LYS A 204 -3.18 -12.60 9.67
CA LYS A 204 -2.18 -11.93 10.51
C LYS A 204 -2.36 -10.42 10.37
N SER A 205 -2.00 -9.64 11.38
CA SER A 205 -1.93 -8.18 11.25
C SER A 205 -0.58 -7.76 10.67
N HIS A 206 -0.59 -6.96 9.59
CA HIS A 206 0.60 -6.46 8.92
C HIS A 206 0.70 -4.94 8.87
N SER A 207 -0.30 -4.22 9.36
CA SER A 207 -0.30 -2.75 9.41
C SER A 207 -1.01 -2.23 10.66
N TYR A 208 -0.71 -0.97 10.97
CA TYR A 208 -1.37 -0.18 11.98
C TYR A 208 -2.15 0.95 11.35
#